data_a998cd5333d8407bfdc3ea93df16fcb8
#
_entry.id   a998cd5333d8407bfdc3ea93df16fcb8
#
_cell.length_a   1.000
_cell.length_b   1.000
_cell.length_c   1.000
_cell.angle_alpha   90.00
_cell.angle_beta   90.00
_cell.angle_gamma   90.00
#
_symmetry.space_group_name_H-M   'P 1'
#
loop_
_entity.id
_entity.type
_entity.pdbx_description
1 polymer ?
#
loop_
_entity_poly.entity_id
_entity_poly.type
_entity_poly.pdbx_seq_one_letter_code
_entity_poly.pdbx_strand_id
1 'polypeptide(L)'
;MNGTIVRIEQVEIWNFKNVVHGIIGFRNTHRPYKASVLGLYGQNGSGKTALIDVIDILKYVLSGRSVPASYGACIHIDADYAQIQYKLTMENAKEQVKYDVVYQFKLRKESLSPDEITEMRPKDTFRVVVFDEVLSTAYQDAAQSQRLQKIIDTYAKETAFLPKVKYD
;
A
#
# COMPACT_ATOMS: atom_id res chain seq x y z
N MET A 1 25.17 -3.91 11.96
CA MET A 1 24.20 -4.29 10.92
C MET A 1 23.98 -3.08 10.02
N ASN A 2 24.36 -3.20 8.75
CA ASN A 2 24.32 -2.10 7.80
C ASN A 2 23.14 -2.33 6.84
N GLY A 3 21.96 -1.97 7.26
CA GLY A 3 20.76 -2.21 6.47
C GLY A 3 19.93 -0.95 6.23
N THR A 4 19.19 -0.96 5.14
CA THR A 4 18.12 0.01 4.89
C THR A 4 16.99 -0.28 5.87
N ILE A 5 16.52 0.73 6.57
CA ILE A 5 15.36 0.64 7.46
C ILE A 5 14.16 1.23 6.71
N VAL A 6 13.08 0.47 6.61
CA VAL A 6 11.81 0.92 6.05
C VAL A 6 10.78 0.99 7.16
N ARG A 7 10.05 2.10 7.25
CA ARG A 7 8.99 2.32 8.24
C ARG A 7 7.71 2.76 7.55
N ILE A 8 6.59 2.22 8.01
CA ILE A 8 5.27 2.75 7.65
C ILE A 8 5.00 3.95 8.55
N GLU A 9 4.80 5.12 7.96
CA GLU A 9 4.51 6.36 8.68
C GLU A 9 3.00 6.65 8.76
N GLN A 10 2.25 6.23 7.72
CA GLN A 10 0.82 6.44 7.64
C GLN A 10 0.19 5.39 6.72
N VAL A 11 -1.02 4.98 7.05
CA VAL A 11 -1.91 4.24 6.16
C VAL A 11 -3.21 5.02 6.02
N GLU A 12 -3.70 5.12 4.81
CA GLU A 12 -4.98 5.72 4.48
C GLU A 12 -5.79 4.71 3.68
N ILE A 13 -7.06 4.55 4.06
CA ILE A 13 -7.95 3.47 3.59
C ILE A 13 -9.25 4.08 3.13
N TRP A 14 -9.74 3.68 1.96
CA TRP A 14 -11.06 3.99 1.43
C TRP A 14 -11.81 2.72 1.05
N ASN A 15 -13.06 2.64 1.43
CA ASN A 15 -14.01 1.60 1.03
C ASN A 15 -13.53 0.16 1.30
N PHE A 16 -12.91 -0.06 2.45
CA PHE A 16 -12.43 -1.38 2.83
C PHE A 16 -13.06 -1.84 4.14
N LYS A 17 -13.75 -2.98 4.12
CA LYS A 17 -14.60 -3.48 5.21
C LYS A 17 -15.63 -2.42 5.61
N ASN A 18 -15.67 -2.07 6.89
CA ASN A 18 -16.53 -1.04 7.47
C ASN A 18 -15.91 0.36 7.47
N VAL A 19 -14.73 0.52 6.86
CA VAL A 19 -14.03 1.80 6.76
C VAL A 19 -14.38 2.45 5.42
N VAL A 20 -15.25 3.45 5.42
CA VAL A 20 -15.54 4.28 4.25
C VAL A 20 -14.33 5.16 3.93
N HIS A 21 -13.77 5.83 4.94
CA HIS A 21 -12.51 6.56 4.86
C HIS A 21 -11.87 6.60 6.25
N GLY A 22 -10.56 6.33 6.31
CA GLY A 22 -9.82 6.39 7.55
C GLY A 22 -8.33 6.60 7.33
N ILE A 23 -7.72 7.34 8.23
CA ILE A 23 -6.27 7.63 8.24
C ILE A 23 -5.70 7.23 9.60
N ILE A 24 -4.57 6.53 9.59
CA ILE A 24 -3.81 6.23 10.80
C ILE A 24 -2.34 6.54 10.60
N GLY A 25 -1.76 7.31 11.54
CA GLY A 25 -0.33 7.61 11.60
C GLY A 25 0.36 6.70 12.61
N PHE A 26 1.58 6.26 12.29
CA PHE A 26 2.43 5.41 13.12
C PHE A 26 3.62 6.16 13.71
N ARG A 27 3.82 7.41 13.30
CA ARG A 27 4.97 8.19 13.73
C ARG A 27 4.89 8.50 15.22
N ASN A 28 5.93 8.12 15.95
CA ASN A 28 6.09 8.54 17.34
C ASN A 28 6.65 9.98 17.38
N THR A 29 5.80 10.95 17.68
CA THR A 29 6.19 12.36 17.76
C THR A 29 7.06 12.67 18.98
N HIS A 30 6.99 11.86 20.05
CA HIS A 30 7.75 12.08 21.29
C HIS A 30 9.14 11.46 21.26
N ARG A 31 9.33 10.36 20.51
CA ARG A 31 10.61 9.63 20.44
C ARG A 31 10.85 9.10 19.03
N PRO A 32 11.16 9.96 18.05
CA PRO A 32 11.19 9.57 16.63
C PRO A 32 12.28 8.54 16.27
N TYR A 33 13.26 8.31 17.14
CA TYR A 33 14.39 7.40 16.91
C TYR A 33 14.27 6.05 17.64
N LYS A 34 13.20 5.80 18.36
CA LYS A 34 12.98 4.51 19.04
C LYS A 34 11.88 3.72 18.35
N ALA A 35 11.99 2.39 18.41
CA ALA A 35 10.91 1.51 18.02
C ALA A 35 9.64 1.90 18.79
N SER A 36 8.53 2.00 18.06
CA SER A 36 7.23 2.37 18.63
C SER A 36 6.35 1.14 18.69
N VAL A 37 5.63 1.00 19.80
CA VAL A 37 4.51 0.07 19.89
C VAL A 37 3.25 0.91 19.83
N LEU A 38 2.39 0.63 18.83
CA LEU A 38 1.08 1.24 18.70
C LEU A 38 0.01 0.25 19.17
N GLY A 39 -0.67 0.57 20.25
CA GLY A 39 -1.82 -0.18 20.71
C GLY A 39 -3.08 0.26 19.98
N LEU A 40 -3.80 -0.68 19.37
CA LEU A 40 -5.08 -0.43 18.72
C LEU A 40 -6.21 -0.79 19.67
N TYR A 41 -6.89 0.22 20.18
CA TYR A 41 -8.04 0.09 21.07
C TYR A 41 -9.29 0.64 20.39
N GLY A 42 -10.44 0.07 20.71
CA GLY A 42 -11.73 0.55 20.19
C GLY A 42 -12.78 -0.55 20.18
N GLN A 43 -14.02 -0.15 19.99
CA GLN A 43 -15.17 -1.06 19.91
C GLN A 43 -15.04 -2.03 18.72
N ASN A 44 -15.82 -3.11 18.73
CA ASN A 44 -15.94 -3.99 17.58
C ASN A 44 -16.50 -3.18 16.39
N GLY A 45 -15.93 -3.40 15.21
CA GLY A 45 -16.29 -2.64 14.03
C GLY A 45 -15.53 -1.31 13.83
N SER A 46 -14.62 -0.90 14.72
CA SER A 46 -13.88 0.36 14.62
C SER A 46 -12.74 0.38 13.56
N GLY A 47 -12.64 -0.63 12.69
CA GLY A 47 -11.64 -0.67 11.63
C GLY A 47 -10.28 -1.28 12.01
N LYS A 48 -10.09 -1.78 13.23
CA LYS A 48 -8.82 -2.42 13.67
C LYS A 48 -8.37 -3.55 12.74
N THR A 49 -9.30 -4.45 12.41
CA THR A 49 -9.01 -5.58 11.51
C THR A 49 -8.77 -5.10 10.08
N ALA A 50 -9.47 -4.05 9.63
CA ALA A 50 -9.23 -3.46 8.31
C ALA A 50 -7.78 -2.98 8.18
N LEU A 51 -7.24 -2.32 9.20
CA LEU A 51 -5.83 -1.89 9.21
C LEU A 51 -4.86 -3.06 9.13
N ILE A 52 -5.08 -4.13 9.89
CA ILE A 52 -4.21 -5.32 9.87
C ILE A 52 -4.23 -5.96 8.47
N ASP A 53 -5.42 -6.09 7.90
CA ASP A 53 -5.60 -6.71 6.58
C ASP A 53 -4.93 -5.90 5.46
N VAL A 54 -5.03 -4.57 5.48
CA VAL A 54 -4.35 -3.76 4.45
C VAL A 54 -2.83 -3.83 4.59
N ILE A 55 -2.30 -3.97 5.81
CA ILE A 55 -0.85 -4.21 6.00
C ILE A 55 -0.46 -5.60 5.44
N ASP A 56 -1.31 -6.61 5.60
CA ASP A 56 -1.04 -7.94 4.98
C ASP A 56 -1.14 -7.89 3.45
N ILE A 57 -2.11 -7.14 2.90
CA ILE A 57 -2.25 -6.92 1.46
C ILE A 57 -0.97 -6.28 0.87
N LEU A 58 -0.38 -5.30 1.56
CA LEU A 58 0.88 -4.68 1.13
C LEU A 58 1.98 -5.71 0.90
N LYS A 59 2.06 -6.73 1.73
CA LYS A 59 3.04 -7.82 1.60
C LYS A 59 2.85 -8.61 0.30
N TYR A 60 1.60 -8.90 -0.10
CA TYR A 60 1.33 -9.57 -1.38
C TYR A 60 1.73 -8.69 -2.55
N VAL A 61 1.31 -7.44 -2.54
CA VAL A 61 1.58 -6.50 -3.63
C VAL A 61 3.08 -6.25 -3.80
N LEU A 62 3.81 -5.94 -2.73
CA LEU A 62 5.26 -5.71 -2.79
C LEU A 62 6.06 -6.97 -3.16
N SER A 63 5.52 -8.17 -2.95
CA SER A 63 6.18 -9.42 -3.35
C SER A 63 5.78 -9.90 -4.75
N GLY A 64 4.96 -9.14 -5.49
CA GLY A 64 4.47 -9.53 -6.81
C GLY A 64 3.52 -10.73 -6.79
N ARG A 65 2.92 -11.06 -5.64
CA ARG A 65 1.98 -12.15 -5.49
C ARG A 65 0.55 -11.67 -5.62
N SER A 66 -0.30 -12.52 -6.19
CA SER A 66 -1.74 -12.25 -6.26
C SER A 66 -2.33 -12.04 -4.87
N VAL A 67 -3.17 -11.03 -4.73
CA VAL A 67 -3.96 -10.79 -3.51
C VAL A 67 -4.99 -11.91 -3.38
N PRO A 68 -5.09 -12.61 -2.23
CA PRO A 68 -6.07 -13.67 -2.03
C PRO A 68 -7.51 -13.23 -2.30
N ALA A 69 -8.29 -14.09 -2.95
CA ALA A 69 -9.69 -13.82 -3.30
C ALA A 69 -10.55 -13.44 -2.08
N SER A 70 -10.22 -13.96 -0.89
CA SER A 70 -10.91 -13.63 0.36
C SER A 70 -10.98 -12.12 0.66
N TYR A 71 -9.97 -11.34 0.23
CA TYR A 71 -9.98 -9.88 0.38
C TYR A 71 -10.99 -9.17 -0.51
N GLY A 72 -11.50 -9.84 -1.55
CA GLY A 72 -12.61 -9.32 -2.34
C GLY A 72 -13.86 -9.07 -1.51
N ALA A 73 -14.15 -9.92 -0.52
CA ALA A 73 -15.27 -9.70 0.41
C ALA A 73 -15.05 -8.51 1.37
N CYS A 74 -13.82 -7.97 1.41
CA CYS A 74 -13.48 -6.82 2.22
C CYS A 74 -13.70 -5.47 1.50
N ILE A 75 -13.99 -5.46 0.20
CA ILE A 75 -14.37 -4.24 -0.51
C ILE A 75 -15.76 -3.85 -0.02
N HIS A 76 -15.95 -2.55 0.34
CA HIS A 76 -17.22 -2.05 0.86
C HIS A 76 -18.36 -2.34 -0.11
N ILE A 77 -19.52 -2.75 0.42
CA ILE A 77 -20.63 -3.24 -0.40
C ILE A 77 -21.18 -2.19 -1.39
N ASP A 78 -21.10 -0.92 -1.01
CA ASP A 78 -21.59 0.20 -1.83
C ASP A 78 -20.48 0.81 -2.72
N ALA A 79 -19.34 0.10 -2.89
CA ALA A 79 -18.21 0.61 -3.65
C ALA A 79 -17.71 -0.41 -4.69
N ASP A 80 -17.35 0.07 -5.87
CA ASP A 80 -16.78 -0.75 -6.94
C ASP A 80 -15.33 -1.16 -6.65
N TYR A 81 -14.63 -0.38 -5.82
CA TYR A 81 -13.25 -0.63 -5.43
C TYR A 81 -12.93 -0.11 -4.02
N ALA A 82 -11.92 -0.70 -3.43
CA ALA A 82 -11.22 -0.13 -2.27
C ALA A 82 -9.93 0.55 -2.74
N GLN A 83 -9.51 1.62 -2.05
CA GLN A 83 -8.25 2.29 -2.30
C GLN A 83 -7.42 2.31 -1.02
N ILE A 84 -6.13 2.06 -1.15
CA ILE A 84 -5.20 2.04 -0.03
C ILE A 84 -3.97 2.85 -0.40
N GLN A 85 -3.53 3.72 0.52
CA GLN A 85 -2.31 4.50 0.39
C GLN A 85 -1.42 4.29 1.61
N TYR A 86 -0.14 4.10 1.36
CA TYR A 86 0.89 4.02 2.39
C TYR A 86 1.87 5.18 2.20
N LYS A 87 2.22 5.82 3.32
CA LYS A 87 3.39 6.69 3.38
C LYS A 87 4.47 5.95 4.16
N LEU A 88 5.62 5.83 3.55
CA LEU A 88 6.76 5.09 4.09
C LEU A 88 7.97 6.01 4.13
N THR A 89 8.88 5.75 5.07
CA THR A 89 10.23 6.31 5.04
C THR A 89 11.22 5.18 4.86
N MET A 90 12.24 5.42 4.03
CA MET A 90 13.37 4.54 3.82
C MET A 90 14.65 5.27 4.24
N GLU A 91 15.39 4.72 5.18
CA GLU A 91 16.63 5.30 5.68
C GLU A 91 17.78 4.34 5.41
N ASN A 92 18.81 4.80 4.72
CA ASN A 92 20.07 4.09 4.58
C ASN A 92 21.12 4.73 5.48
N ALA A 93 21.45 4.04 6.57
CA ALA A 93 22.37 4.58 7.56
C ALA A 93 23.81 4.78 7.05
N LYS A 94 24.24 4.02 6.01
CA LYS A 94 25.58 4.16 5.42
C LYS A 94 25.67 5.41 4.54
N GLU A 95 24.67 5.65 3.74
CA GLU A 95 24.64 6.71 2.75
C GLU A 95 24.10 8.02 3.33
N GLN A 96 23.62 7.98 4.58
CA GLN A 96 22.92 9.09 5.26
C GLN A 96 21.77 9.65 4.43
N VAL A 97 21.13 8.80 3.67
CA VAL A 97 20.07 9.14 2.74
C VAL A 97 18.73 8.72 3.29
N LYS A 98 17.76 9.59 3.17
CA LYS A 98 16.37 9.34 3.53
C LYS A 98 15.46 9.61 2.33
N TYR A 99 14.52 8.68 2.10
CA TYR A 99 13.48 8.82 1.10
C TYR A 99 12.12 8.80 1.76
N ASP A 100 11.25 9.69 1.33
CA ASP A 100 9.81 9.58 1.56
C ASP A 100 9.20 8.86 0.36
N VAL A 101 8.39 7.85 0.64
CA VAL A 101 7.74 7.02 -0.38
C VAL A 101 6.25 7.08 -0.16
N VAL A 102 5.49 7.37 -1.20
CA VAL A 102 4.03 7.24 -1.22
C VAL A 102 3.66 6.17 -2.23
N TYR A 103 3.03 5.12 -1.75
CA TYR A 103 2.54 4.02 -2.56
C TYR A 103 1.04 3.88 -2.41
N GLN A 104 0.32 3.91 -3.53
CA GLN A 104 -1.12 3.83 -3.59
C GLN A 104 -1.55 2.84 -4.65
N PHE A 105 -2.63 2.12 -4.41
CA PHE A 105 -3.29 1.27 -5.38
C PHE A 105 -4.77 1.11 -5.05
N LYS A 106 -5.52 0.58 -6.03
CA LYS A 106 -6.91 0.19 -5.89
C LYS A 106 -7.08 -1.32 -6.00
N LEU A 107 -8.13 -1.84 -5.36
CA LEU A 107 -8.53 -3.24 -5.39
C LEU A 107 -9.95 -3.35 -5.90
N ARG A 108 -10.21 -4.26 -6.83
CA ARG A 108 -11.56 -4.61 -7.25
C ARG A 108 -11.74 -6.11 -7.40
N LYS A 109 -12.99 -6.56 -7.38
CA LYS A 109 -13.35 -7.92 -7.78
C LYS A 109 -13.47 -8.00 -9.29
N GLU A 110 -12.94 -9.06 -9.87
CA GLU A 110 -13.22 -9.45 -11.23
C GLU A 110 -13.77 -10.88 -11.24
N SER A 111 -14.91 -11.09 -11.88
CA SER A 111 -15.46 -12.42 -12.06
C SER A 111 -14.55 -13.25 -12.96
N LEU A 112 -14.35 -14.50 -12.59
CA LEU A 112 -13.62 -15.45 -13.42
C LEU A 112 -14.50 -15.96 -14.54
N SER A 113 -13.92 -16.20 -15.73
CA SER A 113 -14.61 -16.90 -16.82
C SER A 113 -14.81 -18.38 -16.46
N PRO A 114 -15.79 -19.06 -17.08
CA PRO A 114 -16.01 -20.50 -16.84
C PRO A 114 -14.75 -21.36 -17.05
N ASP A 115 -13.91 -20.99 -18.00
CA ASP A 115 -12.66 -21.71 -18.31
C ASP A 115 -11.61 -21.51 -17.20
N GLU A 116 -11.49 -20.29 -16.67
CA GLU A 116 -10.59 -19.96 -15.56
C GLU A 116 -11.01 -20.65 -14.24
N ILE A 117 -12.31 -20.85 -14.02
CA ILE A 117 -12.83 -21.56 -12.83
C ILE A 117 -12.40 -23.04 -12.84
N THR A 118 -12.26 -23.65 -13.99
CA THR A 118 -11.89 -25.07 -14.13
C THR A 118 -10.41 -25.31 -13.82
N GLU A 119 -9.54 -24.35 -14.11
CA GLU A 119 -8.10 -24.43 -13.86
C GLU A 119 -7.69 -23.96 -12.45
N MET A 120 -8.41 -23.02 -11.89
CA MET A 120 -8.21 -22.52 -10.53
C MET A 120 -9.19 -23.20 -9.56
N ARG A 121 -8.90 -23.19 -8.30
CA ARG A 121 -9.67 -23.86 -7.23
C ARG A 121 -11.19 -23.67 -7.42
N PRO A 122 -11.98 -24.75 -7.45
CA PRO A 122 -13.41 -24.71 -7.79
C PRO A 122 -14.31 -23.93 -6.81
N LYS A 123 -13.74 -23.25 -5.83
CA LYS A 123 -14.45 -22.44 -4.84
C LYS A 123 -14.38 -20.92 -5.11
N ASP A 124 -13.43 -20.49 -5.92
CA ASP A 124 -13.24 -19.05 -6.16
C ASP A 124 -13.97 -18.67 -7.47
N THR A 125 -15.03 -17.92 -7.37
CA THR A 125 -15.81 -17.41 -8.52
C THR A 125 -15.31 -16.05 -9.00
N PHE A 126 -14.35 -15.47 -8.32
CA PHE A 126 -13.76 -14.17 -8.62
C PHE A 126 -12.29 -14.12 -8.15
N ARG A 127 -11.55 -13.20 -8.74
CA ARG A 127 -10.21 -12.78 -8.29
C ARG A 127 -10.22 -11.35 -7.78
N VAL A 128 -9.22 -11.01 -6.99
CA VAL A 128 -8.95 -9.62 -6.59
C VAL A 128 -7.84 -9.07 -7.48
N VAL A 129 -8.12 -7.96 -8.12
CA VAL A 129 -7.18 -7.30 -9.03
C VAL A 129 -6.71 -6.00 -8.41
N VAL A 130 -5.39 -5.80 -8.44
CA VAL A 130 -4.72 -4.54 -8.11
C VAL A 130 -4.67 -3.70 -9.39
N PHE A 131 -5.07 -2.44 -9.30
CA PHE A 131 -5.05 -1.51 -10.44
C PHE A 131 -4.82 -0.07 -9.96
N ASP A 132 -4.59 0.84 -10.89
CA ASP A 132 -4.28 2.26 -10.61
C ASP A 132 -3.15 2.39 -9.58
N GLU A 133 -2.07 1.62 -9.78
CA GLU A 133 -0.88 1.70 -8.94
C GLU A 133 -0.11 2.99 -9.19
N VAL A 134 0.22 3.68 -8.11
CA VAL A 134 1.07 4.88 -8.13
C VAL A 134 2.14 4.74 -7.06
N LEU A 135 3.40 4.77 -7.46
CA LEU A 135 4.55 4.87 -6.58
C LEU A 135 5.24 6.21 -6.81
N SER A 136 5.40 6.98 -5.76
CA SER A 136 6.10 8.26 -5.78
C SER A 136 7.16 8.29 -4.70
N THR A 137 8.32 8.87 -5.00
CA THR A 137 9.39 9.05 -4.03
C THR A 137 9.86 10.49 -4.00
N ALA A 138 10.32 10.95 -2.83
CA ALA A 138 11.05 12.18 -2.65
C ALA A 138 12.33 11.88 -1.89
N TYR A 139 13.44 12.39 -2.39
CA TYR A 139 14.71 12.35 -1.72
C TYR A 139 14.79 13.48 -0.68
N GLN A 140 15.17 13.16 0.54
CA GLN A 140 15.47 14.14 1.56
C GLN A 140 16.99 14.25 1.73
N ASP A 141 17.56 15.31 1.19
CA ASP A 141 18.92 15.72 1.51
C ASP A 141 18.87 16.80 2.61
N ALA A 142 19.93 16.88 3.43
CA ALA A 142 20.02 17.85 4.54
C ALA A 142 19.87 19.31 4.09
N ALA A 143 20.07 19.60 2.79
CA ALA A 143 20.02 20.94 2.22
C ALA A 143 18.75 21.25 1.40
N GLN A 144 18.00 20.27 0.88
CA GLN A 144 16.84 20.51 0.01
C GLN A 144 15.82 19.38 0.11
N SER A 145 14.61 19.70 0.55
CA SER A 145 13.45 18.81 0.40
C SER A 145 13.06 18.77 -1.08
N GLN A 146 13.22 17.62 -1.72
CA GLN A 146 12.82 17.45 -3.12
C GLN A 146 11.33 17.11 -3.24
N ARG A 147 10.73 17.55 -4.34
CA ARG A 147 9.33 17.26 -4.67
C ARG A 147 9.15 15.78 -4.94
N LEU A 148 8.03 15.19 -4.46
CA LEU A 148 7.62 13.82 -4.80
C LEU A 148 7.59 13.63 -6.33
N GLN A 149 8.33 12.64 -6.81
CA GLN A 149 8.36 12.24 -8.22
C GLN A 149 7.65 10.89 -8.35
N LYS A 150 6.75 10.78 -9.30
CA LYS A 150 6.12 9.50 -9.63
C LYS A 150 7.16 8.60 -10.31
N ILE A 151 7.28 7.37 -9.84
CA ILE A 151 8.16 6.33 -10.41
C ILE A 151 7.32 5.31 -11.17
N ILE A 152 6.15 4.95 -10.64
CA ILE A 152 5.20 4.02 -11.25
C ILE A 152 3.86 4.72 -11.30
N ASP A 153 3.18 4.63 -12.43
CA ASP A 153 1.80 5.10 -12.62
C ASP A 153 1.12 4.21 -13.67
N THR A 154 0.36 3.21 -13.20
CA THR A 154 -0.35 2.29 -14.11
C THR A 154 -1.68 2.85 -14.60
N TYR A 155 -2.14 3.99 -14.07
CA TYR A 155 -3.31 4.70 -14.58
C TYR A 155 -2.98 5.45 -15.88
N ALA A 156 -1.73 5.90 -16.05
CA ALA A 156 -1.27 6.51 -17.29
C ALA A 156 -1.17 5.43 -18.38
N LYS A 157 -2.02 5.52 -19.39
CA LYS A 157 -2.15 4.52 -20.48
C LYS A 157 -0.85 4.23 -21.27
N GLU A 158 0.19 5.04 -21.11
CA GLU A 158 1.38 5.00 -21.95
C GLU A 158 2.65 4.52 -21.28
N THR A 159 2.79 4.57 -19.96
CA THR A 159 4.01 4.13 -19.26
C THR A 159 3.73 3.68 -17.83
N ALA A 160 4.05 2.44 -17.51
CA ALA A 160 4.02 1.94 -16.12
C ALA A 160 5.17 2.53 -15.27
N PHE A 161 6.21 3.08 -15.87
CA PHE A 161 7.39 3.61 -15.19
C PHE A 161 7.65 5.06 -15.57
N LEU A 162 7.59 5.96 -14.59
CA LEU A 162 7.88 7.37 -14.71
C LEU A 162 8.78 7.81 -13.52
N PRO A 163 9.77 8.67 -13.71
CA PRO A 163 10.34 9.20 -14.95
C PRO A 163 11.37 8.27 -15.59
N LYS A 164 11.87 8.61 -16.77
CA LYS A 164 13.11 8.00 -17.28
C LYS A 164 14.23 8.40 -16.31
N VAL A 165 14.54 7.52 -15.38
CA VAL A 165 15.71 7.69 -14.51
C VAL A 165 16.90 7.58 -15.42
N LYS A 166 17.59 8.70 -15.68
CA LYS A 166 18.93 8.65 -16.26
C LYS A 166 19.84 8.09 -15.18
N TYR A 167 20.28 6.87 -15.36
CA TYR A 167 21.45 6.37 -14.66
C TYR A 167 22.65 6.96 -15.41
N ASP A 168 23.31 7.92 -14.77
CA ASP A 168 24.66 8.38 -15.17
C ASP A 168 25.69 7.41 -14.59
#